data_175f0b51a0132f90da0085fd8937ec93
#
_entry.id   175f0b51a0132f90da0085fd8937ec93
#
_cell.length_a   1.000
_cell.length_b   1.000
_cell.length_c   1.000
_cell.angle_alpha   90.00
_cell.angle_beta   90.00
_cell.angle_gamma   90.00
#
_symmetry.space_group_name_H-M   'P 1'
#
loop_
_entity.id
_entity.type
_entity.pdbx_description
1 polymer ?
#
loop_
_entity_poly.entity_id
_entity_poly.type
_entity_poly.pdbx_seq_one_letter_code
_entity_poly.pdbx_strand_id
1 'polypeptide(L)'
;MKKLIAAALATTALTGSAFAQEITEFRIGLLGGENAQDRLNSNECLRAYTEELLGVETKLFAPADYNGVIQGLLGGTLDMAWLGASSYAAVYLQNPDAVEPVLVKINLDGSYGYHSIGFARADSGITSLEDMQDRVFGFGDPNSTSGYLIPSIEIPQSTGATMESGDYFGEVKFTGGHEQTIIAVNNGDVDGGVTWADGQGEWEDGFNSGALRKAVDAGLVDMNDLVEIWRSAPIPEGPVVLRQDLPAGVKEQMIALVDGLHEADPDCAYGVAAGESLGFDPITHDAYVSIVAAREAKSN
;
A
#
# COMPACT_ATOMS: atom_id res chain seq x y z
N MET A 1 -46.40 70.05 -13.22
CA MET A 1 -45.24 69.68 -12.37
C MET A 1 -45.43 68.25 -11.96
N LYS A 2 -44.76 67.31 -12.66
CA LYS A 2 -44.90 65.87 -12.39
C LYS A 2 -43.63 65.44 -11.59
N LYS A 3 -43.82 64.95 -10.38
CA LYS A 3 -42.76 64.36 -9.55
C LYS A 3 -42.56 62.92 -9.97
N LEU A 4 -41.37 62.58 -10.46
CA LEU A 4 -40.89 61.22 -10.69
C LEU A 4 -40.34 60.68 -9.35
N ILE A 5 -40.90 59.55 -8.90
CA ILE A 5 -40.40 58.78 -7.77
C ILE A 5 -39.53 57.65 -8.37
N ALA A 6 -38.24 57.74 -8.12
CA ALA A 6 -37.30 56.64 -8.48
C ALA A 6 -37.31 55.60 -7.36
N ALA A 7 -37.78 54.40 -7.63
CA ALA A 7 -37.66 53.24 -6.74
C ALA A 7 -36.30 52.59 -6.92
N ALA A 8 -35.46 52.62 -5.92
CA ALA A 8 -34.22 51.91 -5.85
C ALA A 8 -34.47 50.44 -5.47
N LEU A 9 -34.27 49.51 -6.41
CA LEU A 9 -34.22 48.09 -6.11
C LEU A 9 -32.85 47.77 -5.47
N ALA A 10 -32.86 47.50 -4.19
CA ALA A 10 -31.73 46.92 -3.49
C ALA A 10 -31.68 45.41 -3.77
N THR A 11 -30.79 44.99 -4.62
CA THR A 11 -30.43 43.55 -4.80
C THR A 11 -29.52 43.14 -3.66
N THR A 12 -30.06 42.48 -2.66
CA THR A 12 -29.31 41.75 -1.65
C THR A 12 -28.68 40.50 -2.33
N ALA A 13 -27.40 40.57 -2.63
CA ALA A 13 -26.62 39.40 -2.99
C ALA A 13 -26.47 38.54 -1.72
N LEU A 14 -27.20 37.44 -1.62
CA LEU A 14 -26.91 36.38 -0.68
C LEU A 14 -25.59 35.72 -1.13
N THR A 15 -24.48 36.14 -0.56
CA THR A 15 -23.25 35.35 -0.59
C THR A 15 -23.49 34.14 0.31
N GLY A 16 -23.89 33.04 -0.30
CA GLY A 16 -23.89 31.74 0.35
C GLY A 16 -22.44 31.41 0.70
N SER A 17 -22.05 31.61 1.95
CA SER A 17 -20.86 30.96 2.48
C SER A 17 -21.13 29.47 2.40
N ALA A 18 -20.55 28.79 1.43
CA ALA A 18 -20.39 27.35 1.51
C ALA A 18 -19.60 27.13 2.81
N PHE A 19 -20.25 26.57 3.81
CA PHE A 19 -19.54 26.06 4.99
C PHE A 19 -18.65 24.95 4.45
N ALA A 20 -17.36 25.24 4.24
CA ALA A 20 -16.36 24.19 4.10
C ALA A 20 -16.51 23.34 5.37
N GLN A 21 -16.76 22.07 5.20
CA GLN A 21 -16.81 21.13 6.31
C GLN A 21 -15.44 21.16 6.98
N GLU A 22 -15.34 21.77 8.17
CA GLU A 22 -14.10 21.79 8.94
C GLU A 22 -13.87 20.38 9.48
N ILE A 23 -12.72 19.79 9.17
CA ILE A 23 -12.28 18.58 9.84
C ILE A 23 -11.84 18.92 11.26
N THR A 24 -12.15 18.06 12.23
CA THR A 24 -11.76 18.23 13.65
C THR A 24 -10.59 17.33 14.05
N GLU A 25 -10.32 16.30 13.26
CA GLU A 25 -9.18 15.39 13.35
C GLU A 25 -8.83 14.87 11.96
N PHE A 26 -7.59 14.36 11.77
CA PHE A 26 -7.18 13.68 10.57
C PHE A 26 -6.63 12.29 10.91
N ARG A 27 -7.02 11.26 10.17
CA ARG A 27 -6.80 9.87 10.52
C ARG A 27 -6.10 9.14 9.40
N ILE A 28 -4.87 8.66 9.67
CA ILE A 28 -4.02 7.96 8.71
C ILE A 28 -4.03 6.48 9.05
N GLY A 29 -4.44 5.65 8.08
CA GLY A 29 -4.40 4.20 8.16
C GLY A 29 -3.06 3.66 7.69
N LEU A 30 -2.42 2.83 8.50
CA LEU A 30 -1.19 2.13 8.16
C LEU A 30 -1.53 0.67 7.83
N LEU A 31 -1.23 0.26 6.59
CA LEU A 31 -1.57 -1.08 6.09
C LEU A 31 -0.96 -2.17 6.96
N GLY A 32 -1.73 -3.23 7.27
CA GLY A 32 -1.32 -4.33 8.13
C GLY A 32 -0.18 -5.18 7.56
N GLY A 33 0.17 -6.27 8.27
CA GLY A 33 1.14 -7.26 7.77
C GLY A 33 2.60 -6.99 8.12
N GLU A 34 2.87 -6.07 9.03
CA GLU A 34 4.16 -5.80 9.64
C GLU A 34 3.97 -5.49 11.13
N ASN A 35 5.06 -5.42 11.91
CA ASN A 35 4.98 -5.03 13.31
C ASN A 35 4.27 -3.68 13.49
N ALA A 36 3.24 -3.64 14.34
CA ALA A 36 2.42 -2.44 14.51
C ALA A 36 3.22 -1.27 15.10
N GLN A 37 4.16 -1.53 16.03
CA GLN A 37 4.97 -0.48 16.64
C GLN A 37 5.96 0.13 15.65
N ASP A 38 6.57 -0.70 14.79
CA ASP A 38 7.51 -0.24 13.76
C ASP A 38 6.77 0.61 12.71
N ARG A 39 5.57 0.20 12.30
CA ARG A 39 4.72 1.02 11.41
C ARG A 39 4.36 2.37 12.03
N LEU A 40 4.00 2.40 13.31
CA LEU A 40 3.72 3.66 14.02
C LEU A 40 4.97 4.55 14.08
N ASN A 41 6.11 3.98 14.46
CA ASN A 41 7.38 4.70 14.56
C ASN A 41 7.82 5.31 13.22
N SER A 42 7.75 4.53 12.13
CA SER A 42 8.15 4.96 10.79
C SER A 42 7.24 6.05 10.19
N ASN A 43 6.03 6.23 10.73
CA ASN A 43 5.06 7.21 10.24
C ASN A 43 4.81 8.37 11.23
N GLU A 44 5.51 8.41 12.38
CA GLU A 44 5.33 9.48 13.38
C GLU A 44 5.72 10.85 12.83
N CYS A 45 6.72 10.93 11.97
CA CYS A 45 7.10 12.17 11.30
C CYS A 45 5.96 12.68 10.39
N LEU A 46 5.36 11.81 9.58
CA LEU A 46 4.22 12.17 8.73
C LEU A 46 3.03 12.65 9.58
N ARG A 47 2.74 11.97 10.71
CA ARG A 47 1.71 12.39 11.66
C ARG A 47 1.96 13.81 12.17
N ALA A 48 3.21 14.09 12.60
CA ALA A 48 3.56 15.39 13.15
C ALA A 48 3.47 16.51 12.11
N TYR A 49 3.97 16.29 10.88
CA TYR A 49 3.84 17.24 9.79
C TYR A 49 2.37 17.49 9.39
N THR A 50 1.56 16.44 9.37
CA THR A 50 0.11 16.57 9.08
C THR A 50 -0.59 17.40 10.14
N GLU A 51 -0.31 17.15 11.44
CA GLU A 51 -0.89 17.90 12.55
C GLU A 51 -0.48 19.37 12.52
N GLU A 52 0.79 19.67 12.23
CA GLU A 52 1.28 21.04 12.07
C GLU A 52 0.60 21.75 10.88
N LEU A 53 0.50 21.06 9.75
CA LEU A 53 -0.04 21.61 8.50
C LEU A 53 -1.53 21.91 8.58
N LEU A 54 -2.30 20.96 9.11
CA LEU A 54 -3.78 21.06 9.15
C LEU A 54 -4.30 21.76 10.40
N GLY A 55 -3.48 21.87 11.47
CA GLY A 55 -3.87 22.48 12.74
C GLY A 55 -4.93 21.68 13.51
N VAL A 56 -5.07 20.38 13.24
CA VAL A 56 -6.00 19.47 13.92
C VAL A 56 -5.25 18.25 14.45
N GLU A 57 -5.79 17.59 15.48
CA GLU A 57 -5.23 16.34 15.98
C GLU A 57 -5.09 15.32 14.85
N THR A 58 -3.89 14.74 14.68
CA THR A 58 -3.64 13.69 13.68
C THR A 58 -3.33 12.37 14.37
N LYS A 59 -4.01 11.30 13.94
CA LYS A 59 -3.93 9.97 14.54
C LYS A 59 -3.47 8.94 13.52
N LEU A 60 -2.55 8.06 13.95
CA LEU A 60 -2.16 6.86 13.20
C LEU A 60 -2.96 5.66 13.68
N PHE A 61 -3.46 4.87 12.75
CA PHE A 61 -4.15 3.62 13.01
C PHE A 61 -3.42 2.47 12.33
N ALA A 62 -2.93 1.52 13.11
CA ALA A 62 -2.21 0.34 12.66
C ALA A 62 -3.00 -0.94 12.95
N PRO A 63 -4.07 -1.25 12.19
CA PRO A 63 -4.83 -2.48 12.38
C PRO A 63 -3.95 -3.72 12.15
N ALA A 64 -4.41 -4.87 12.65
CA ALA A 64 -3.65 -6.11 12.56
C ALA A 64 -3.49 -6.62 11.12
N ASP A 65 -4.48 -6.35 10.26
CA ASP A 65 -4.54 -6.83 8.89
C ASP A 65 -4.94 -5.71 7.90
N TYR A 66 -4.87 -6.04 6.62
CA TYR A 66 -5.23 -5.13 5.52
C TYR A 66 -6.72 -4.76 5.53
N ASN A 67 -7.58 -5.69 5.95
CA ASN A 67 -9.02 -5.45 5.98
C ASN A 67 -9.41 -4.33 6.94
N GLY A 68 -8.69 -4.18 8.05
CA GLY A 68 -8.91 -3.06 8.99
C GLY A 68 -8.78 -1.69 8.35
N VAL A 69 -7.78 -1.49 7.47
CA VAL A 69 -7.62 -0.23 6.72
C VAL A 69 -8.71 -0.09 5.64
N ILE A 70 -8.98 -1.16 4.88
CA ILE A 70 -10.03 -1.17 3.85
C ILE A 70 -11.38 -0.76 4.45
N GLN A 71 -11.79 -1.39 5.55
CA GLN A 71 -13.05 -1.07 6.23
C GLN A 71 -13.05 0.31 6.87
N GLY A 72 -11.90 0.77 7.38
CA GLY A 72 -11.73 2.12 7.91
C GLY A 72 -11.98 3.21 6.86
N LEU A 73 -11.46 3.04 5.65
CA LEU A 73 -11.70 3.96 4.53
C LEU A 73 -13.15 3.91 4.06
N LEU A 74 -13.71 2.70 3.87
CA LEU A 74 -15.11 2.51 3.45
C LEU A 74 -16.10 3.06 4.47
N GLY A 75 -15.80 2.92 5.76
CA GLY A 75 -16.63 3.40 6.87
C GLY A 75 -16.41 4.87 7.25
N GLY A 76 -15.49 5.58 6.57
CA GLY A 76 -15.19 6.99 6.86
C GLY A 76 -14.50 7.21 8.21
N THR A 77 -13.88 6.18 8.79
CA THR A 77 -13.09 6.28 10.04
C THR A 77 -11.61 6.48 9.79
N LEU A 78 -11.17 6.43 8.54
CA LEU A 78 -9.84 6.82 8.08
C LEU A 78 -9.98 7.85 6.96
N ASP A 79 -9.05 8.79 6.89
CA ASP A 79 -9.06 9.90 5.93
C ASP A 79 -8.01 9.71 4.82
N MET A 80 -6.91 9.03 5.15
CA MET A 80 -5.77 8.75 4.26
C MET A 80 -5.22 7.36 4.55
N ALA A 81 -4.68 6.72 3.51
CA ALA A 81 -3.82 5.54 3.67
C ALA A 81 -2.89 5.39 2.46
N TRP A 82 -1.80 4.65 2.64
CA TRP A 82 -1.06 4.07 1.53
C TRP A 82 -1.50 2.62 1.37
N LEU A 83 -2.06 2.31 0.21
CA LEU A 83 -2.60 0.97 -0.09
C LEU A 83 -1.70 0.22 -1.08
N GLY A 84 -1.71 -1.11 -1.02
CA GLY A 84 -1.34 -1.89 -2.19
C GLY A 84 -2.44 -1.79 -3.27
N ALA A 85 -2.08 -2.00 -4.54
CA ALA A 85 -3.03 -1.89 -5.65
C ALA A 85 -4.25 -2.83 -5.50
N SER A 86 -4.06 -4.04 -4.94
CA SER A 86 -5.16 -4.97 -4.64
C SER A 86 -6.05 -4.47 -3.51
N SER A 87 -5.49 -3.84 -2.47
CA SER A 87 -6.29 -3.24 -1.38
C SER A 87 -7.09 -2.03 -1.89
N TYR A 88 -6.49 -1.21 -2.77
CA TYR A 88 -7.22 -0.15 -3.46
C TYR A 88 -8.38 -0.73 -4.30
N ALA A 89 -8.12 -1.78 -5.08
CA ALA A 89 -9.16 -2.46 -5.83
C ALA A 89 -10.28 -3.00 -4.93
N ALA A 90 -9.95 -3.49 -3.72
CA ALA A 90 -10.95 -3.95 -2.76
C ALA A 90 -11.86 -2.84 -2.25
N VAL A 91 -11.33 -1.63 -2.03
CA VAL A 91 -12.12 -0.44 -1.69
C VAL A 91 -12.99 -0.03 -2.88
N TYR A 92 -12.38 0.11 -4.06
CA TYR A 92 -13.05 0.56 -5.28
C TYR A 92 -14.22 -0.34 -5.70
N LEU A 93 -14.05 -1.66 -5.66
CA LEU A 93 -15.11 -2.62 -6.01
C LEU A 93 -16.31 -2.59 -5.05
N GLN A 94 -16.10 -2.18 -3.80
CA GLN A 94 -17.19 -2.03 -2.83
C GLN A 94 -17.84 -0.65 -2.89
N ASN A 95 -17.05 0.40 -3.07
CA ASN A 95 -17.54 1.77 -3.23
C ASN A 95 -16.51 2.59 -4.03
N PRO A 96 -16.75 2.84 -5.34
CA PRO A 96 -15.83 3.59 -6.19
C PRO A 96 -15.67 5.06 -5.78
N ASP A 97 -16.59 5.59 -4.98
CA ASP A 97 -16.57 6.97 -4.49
C ASP A 97 -16.00 7.09 -3.05
N ALA A 98 -15.48 6.01 -2.45
CA ALA A 98 -14.96 6.06 -1.09
C ALA A 98 -13.64 6.82 -1.00
N VAL A 99 -12.72 6.57 -1.93
CA VAL A 99 -11.38 7.16 -1.95
C VAL A 99 -10.95 7.51 -3.37
N GLU A 100 -10.01 8.44 -3.49
CA GLU A 100 -9.29 8.73 -4.73
C GLU A 100 -7.80 8.43 -4.56
N PRO A 101 -7.14 7.77 -5.54
CA PRO A 101 -5.70 7.65 -5.59
C PRO A 101 -5.11 9.00 -6.00
N VAL A 102 -4.12 9.48 -5.26
CA VAL A 102 -3.58 10.83 -5.46
C VAL A 102 -2.11 10.84 -5.82
N LEU A 103 -1.31 9.97 -5.20
CA LEU A 103 0.14 9.91 -5.39
C LEU A 103 0.61 8.46 -5.46
N VAL A 104 1.73 8.23 -6.15
CA VAL A 104 2.45 6.97 -6.23
C VAL A 104 3.95 7.21 -6.02
N LYS A 105 4.63 6.27 -5.38
CA LYS A 105 6.09 6.30 -5.18
C LYS A 105 6.81 6.17 -6.53
N ILE A 106 7.91 6.92 -6.70
CA ILE A 106 8.85 6.80 -7.80
C ILE A 106 10.07 6.03 -7.31
N ASN A 107 10.37 4.89 -7.91
CA ASN A 107 11.57 4.12 -7.59
C ASN A 107 12.84 4.84 -8.09
N LEU A 108 14.03 4.42 -7.61
CA LEU A 108 15.31 5.05 -7.96
C LEU A 108 15.63 5.03 -9.46
N ASP A 109 15.09 4.07 -10.22
CA ASP A 109 15.22 4.01 -11.69
C ASP A 109 14.16 4.83 -12.44
N GLY A 110 13.28 5.54 -11.71
CA GLY A 110 12.18 6.32 -12.26
C GLY A 110 10.94 5.50 -12.61
N SER A 111 10.90 4.21 -12.28
CA SER A 111 9.72 3.36 -12.51
C SER A 111 8.67 3.52 -11.42
N TYR A 112 7.43 3.06 -11.73
CA TYR A 112 6.30 2.98 -10.80
C TYR A 112 5.89 1.53 -10.58
N GLY A 113 6.86 0.62 -10.56
CA GLY A 113 6.60 -0.81 -10.46
C GLY A 113 7.52 -1.49 -9.47
N TYR A 114 7.04 -2.55 -8.87
CA TYR A 114 7.76 -3.42 -7.96
C TYR A 114 7.44 -4.88 -8.28
N HIS A 115 7.96 -5.84 -7.50
CA HIS A 115 7.78 -7.27 -7.76
C HIS A 115 7.24 -8.02 -6.53
N SER A 116 6.49 -9.07 -6.79
CA SER A 116 6.36 -10.17 -5.86
C SER A 116 7.60 -11.05 -5.99
N ILE A 117 8.29 -11.29 -4.88
CA ILE A 117 9.50 -12.09 -4.81
C ILE A 117 9.16 -13.39 -4.08
N GLY A 118 9.29 -14.51 -4.76
CA GLY A 118 9.24 -15.85 -4.18
C GLY A 118 10.60 -16.22 -3.62
N PHE A 119 10.65 -16.72 -2.40
CA PHE A 119 11.91 -17.04 -1.72
C PHE A 119 11.77 -18.26 -0.80
N ALA A 120 12.88 -18.91 -0.54
CA ALA A 120 13.02 -20.05 0.38
C ALA A 120 14.32 -19.92 1.17
N ARG A 121 14.51 -20.80 2.20
CA ARG A 121 15.82 -20.86 2.87
C ARG A 121 16.88 -21.47 1.97
N ALA A 122 18.08 -20.90 2.02
CA ALA A 122 19.23 -21.37 1.25
C ALA A 122 19.65 -22.82 1.60
N ASP A 123 19.44 -23.24 2.85
CA ASP A 123 19.77 -24.60 3.31
C ASP A 123 18.67 -25.64 3.07
N SER A 124 17.52 -25.23 2.50
CA SER A 124 16.36 -26.11 2.26
C SER A 124 16.52 -27.05 1.07
N GLY A 125 17.48 -26.76 0.18
CA GLY A 125 17.62 -27.44 -1.12
C GLY A 125 16.60 -26.99 -2.17
N ILE A 126 15.75 -25.98 -1.87
CA ILE A 126 14.80 -25.37 -2.80
C ILE A 126 15.54 -24.20 -3.48
N THR A 127 15.63 -24.24 -4.81
CA THR A 127 16.34 -23.24 -5.61
C THR A 127 15.52 -22.66 -6.74
N SER A 128 14.30 -23.16 -6.92
CA SER A 128 13.37 -22.72 -7.96
C SER A 128 11.92 -22.95 -7.51
N LEU A 129 10.97 -22.40 -8.27
CA LEU A 129 9.54 -22.64 -8.03
C LEU A 129 9.17 -24.12 -8.23
N GLU A 130 9.86 -24.82 -9.14
CA GLU A 130 9.64 -26.25 -9.41
C GLU A 130 9.95 -27.10 -8.18
N ASP A 131 10.94 -26.74 -7.36
CA ASP A 131 11.30 -27.44 -6.13
C ASP A 131 10.24 -27.27 -5.01
N MET A 132 9.29 -26.35 -5.21
CA MET A 132 8.17 -26.11 -4.29
C MET A 132 7.02 -27.09 -4.46
N GLN A 133 7.05 -28.00 -5.46
CA GLN A 133 6.03 -29.01 -5.59
C GLN A 133 5.92 -29.86 -4.32
N ASP A 134 4.70 -30.13 -3.87
CA ASP A 134 4.39 -30.86 -2.64
C ASP A 134 4.92 -30.23 -1.32
N ARG A 135 5.42 -28.98 -1.36
CA ARG A 135 5.92 -28.23 -0.20
C ARG A 135 4.86 -27.32 0.41
N VAL A 136 5.17 -26.76 1.58
CA VAL A 136 4.33 -25.78 2.26
C VAL A 136 4.64 -24.38 1.74
N PHE A 137 3.67 -23.69 1.15
CA PHE A 137 3.85 -22.36 0.59
C PHE A 137 3.10 -21.29 1.39
N GLY A 138 3.79 -20.18 1.72
CA GLY A 138 3.26 -19.04 2.46
C GLY A 138 2.86 -17.89 1.55
N PHE A 139 1.58 -17.52 1.58
CA PHE A 139 1.09 -16.21 1.11
C PHE A 139 1.01 -15.22 2.26
N GLY A 140 1.06 -13.90 1.96
CA GLY A 140 0.90 -12.85 2.96
C GLY A 140 -0.56 -12.65 3.39
N ASP A 141 -1.10 -11.44 3.20
CA ASP A 141 -2.52 -11.12 3.45
C ASP A 141 -3.35 -11.34 2.17
N PRO A 142 -4.58 -11.88 2.25
CA PRO A 142 -5.46 -12.07 1.09
C PRO A 142 -5.77 -10.79 0.28
N ASN A 143 -5.61 -9.62 0.90
CA ASN A 143 -5.80 -8.32 0.24
C ASN A 143 -4.50 -7.73 -0.32
N SER A 144 -3.35 -8.40 -0.11
CA SER A 144 -2.06 -7.96 -0.65
C SER A 144 -1.97 -8.20 -2.15
N THR A 145 -1.35 -7.28 -2.89
CA THR A 145 -1.11 -7.41 -4.32
C THR A 145 -0.01 -8.45 -4.58
N SER A 146 1.18 -8.20 -4.04
CA SER A 146 2.36 -9.07 -4.19
C SER A 146 2.39 -10.25 -3.22
N GLY A 147 1.74 -10.13 -2.06
CA GLY A 147 1.65 -11.22 -1.09
C GLY A 147 0.58 -12.27 -1.43
N TYR A 148 -0.33 -11.96 -2.36
CA TYR A 148 -1.36 -12.93 -2.75
C TYR A 148 -1.92 -12.76 -4.16
N LEU A 149 -2.50 -11.60 -4.53
CA LEU A 149 -3.29 -11.51 -5.77
C LEU A 149 -2.46 -11.92 -6.99
N ILE A 150 -1.32 -11.28 -7.21
CA ILE A 150 -0.47 -11.52 -8.39
C ILE A 150 0.16 -12.92 -8.38
N PRO A 151 0.84 -13.37 -7.30
CA PRO A 151 1.39 -14.73 -7.31
C PRO A 151 0.30 -15.80 -7.45
N SER A 152 -0.92 -15.58 -6.92
CA SER A 152 -2.04 -16.53 -7.11
C SER A 152 -2.57 -16.60 -8.54
N ILE A 153 -2.14 -15.72 -9.43
CA ILE A 153 -2.47 -15.70 -10.86
C ILE A 153 -1.28 -16.20 -11.68
N GLU A 154 -0.09 -15.65 -11.45
CA GLU A 154 1.09 -15.91 -12.29
C GLU A 154 1.74 -17.27 -12.00
N ILE A 155 1.74 -17.74 -10.73
CA ILE A 155 2.26 -19.07 -10.40
C ILE A 155 1.46 -20.17 -11.10
N PRO A 156 0.09 -20.17 -11.06
CA PRO A 156 -0.70 -21.10 -11.87
C PRO A 156 -0.44 -21.04 -13.36
N GLN A 157 -0.19 -19.85 -13.92
CA GLN A 157 0.12 -19.71 -15.35
C GLN A 157 1.45 -20.38 -15.72
N SER A 158 2.43 -20.36 -14.84
CA SER A 158 3.74 -20.99 -15.07
C SER A 158 3.77 -22.48 -14.75
N THR A 159 3.01 -22.95 -13.74
CA THR A 159 3.00 -24.35 -13.30
C THR A 159 1.89 -25.17 -13.93
N GLY A 160 0.83 -24.54 -14.43
CA GLY A 160 -0.38 -25.18 -14.93
C GLY A 160 -1.29 -25.78 -13.85
N ALA A 161 -1.02 -25.47 -12.57
CA ALA A 161 -1.77 -25.95 -11.40
C ALA A 161 -2.56 -24.82 -10.73
N THR A 162 -3.38 -25.14 -9.74
CA THR A 162 -4.10 -24.14 -8.92
C THR A 162 -3.31 -23.79 -7.64
N MET A 163 -3.77 -22.75 -6.91
CA MET A 163 -3.21 -22.40 -5.59
C MET A 163 -3.95 -23.12 -4.44
N GLU A 164 -4.68 -24.18 -4.73
CA GLU A 164 -5.31 -25.00 -3.71
C GLU A 164 -4.28 -25.95 -3.08
N SER A 165 -4.37 -26.13 -1.75
CA SER A 165 -3.51 -27.08 -1.05
C SER A 165 -3.73 -28.51 -1.62
N GLY A 166 -2.63 -29.19 -1.87
CA GLY A 166 -2.65 -30.56 -2.41
C GLY A 166 -2.74 -30.65 -3.95
N ASP A 167 -2.74 -29.50 -4.66
CA ASP A 167 -2.62 -29.53 -6.13
C ASP A 167 -1.14 -29.38 -6.54
N TYR A 168 -0.59 -28.17 -6.58
CA TYR A 168 0.85 -27.96 -6.81
C TYR A 168 1.64 -27.95 -5.51
N PHE A 169 1.22 -27.09 -4.59
CA PHE A 169 1.77 -27.05 -3.24
C PHE A 169 1.11 -28.12 -2.37
N GLY A 170 1.88 -28.80 -1.52
CA GLY A 170 1.31 -29.75 -0.56
C GLY A 170 0.37 -29.08 0.43
N GLU A 171 0.73 -27.88 0.90
CA GLU A 171 -0.09 -27.03 1.73
C GLU A 171 0.11 -25.55 1.38
N VAL A 172 -0.97 -24.77 1.43
CA VAL A 172 -0.95 -23.31 1.27
C VAL A 172 -1.40 -22.65 2.56
N LYS A 173 -0.61 -21.71 3.07
CA LYS A 173 -0.90 -20.96 4.29
C LYS A 173 -0.93 -19.46 4.02
N PHE A 174 -1.83 -18.75 4.70
CA PHE A 174 -1.76 -17.30 4.83
C PHE A 174 -1.03 -16.95 6.12
N THR A 175 0.12 -16.29 6.00
CA THR A 175 0.98 -15.95 7.15
C THR A 175 0.55 -14.67 7.85
N GLY A 176 -0.32 -13.86 7.19
CA GLY A 176 -0.88 -12.62 7.72
C GLY A 176 -0.25 -11.34 7.14
N GLY A 177 0.94 -11.42 6.53
CA GLY A 177 1.58 -10.26 5.92
C GLY A 177 3.00 -10.54 5.44
N HIS A 178 3.67 -9.49 4.96
CA HIS A 178 5.00 -9.62 4.36
C HIS A 178 6.07 -10.02 5.37
N GLU A 179 6.13 -9.33 6.51
CA GLU A 179 7.08 -9.63 7.58
C GLU A 179 6.85 -11.03 8.15
N GLN A 180 5.58 -11.40 8.39
CA GLN A 180 5.21 -12.72 8.90
C GLN A 180 5.59 -13.83 7.92
N THR A 181 5.49 -13.59 6.59
CA THR A 181 5.96 -14.55 5.59
C THR A 181 7.48 -14.73 5.66
N ILE A 182 8.22 -13.63 5.76
CA ILE A 182 9.69 -13.67 5.87
C ILE A 182 10.11 -14.46 7.13
N ILE A 183 9.50 -14.17 8.25
CA ILE A 183 9.78 -14.85 9.53
C ILE A 183 9.38 -16.34 9.43
N ALA A 184 8.23 -16.67 8.85
CA ALA A 184 7.76 -18.05 8.73
C ALA A 184 8.68 -18.89 7.82
N VAL A 185 9.19 -18.33 6.72
CA VAL A 185 10.19 -19.01 5.88
C VAL A 185 11.50 -19.17 6.64
N ASN A 186 12.01 -18.11 7.26
CA ASN A 186 13.27 -18.16 8.01
C ASN A 186 13.26 -19.19 9.15
N ASN A 187 12.12 -19.32 9.85
CA ASN A 187 11.93 -20.30 10.91
C ASN A 187 11.64 -21.72 10.41
N GLY A 188 11.29 -21.89 9.13
CA GLY A 188 10.87 -23.16 8.56
C GLY A 188 9.43 -23.57 8.87
N ASP A 189 8.56 -22.62 9.24
CA ASP A 189 7.12 -22.84 9.44
C ASP A 189 6.40 -23.06 8.10
N VAL A 190 6.99 -22.53 7.02
CA VAL A 190 6.70 -22.78 5.61
C VAL A 190 8.01 -23.00 4.86
N ASP A 191 7.98 -23.80 3.77
CA ASP A 191 9.18 -24.13 2.99
C ASP A 191 9.63 -22.97 2.08
N GLY A 192 8.68 -22.19 1.60
CA GLY A 192 8.88 -20.99 0.81
C GLY A 192 7.66 -20.10 0.87
N GLY A 193 7.78 -18.88 0.37
CA GLY A 193 6.69 -17.90 0.38
C GLY A 193 6.95 -16.73 -0.52
N VAL A 194 6.03 -15.76 -0.52
CA VAL A 194 6.14 -14.54 -1.33
C VAL A 194 6.11 -13.29 -0.46
N THR A 195 6.92 -12.30 -0.86
CA THR A 195 6.91 -10.96 -0.31
C THR A 195 7.10 -9.93 -1.41
N TRP A 196 7.42 -8.67 -1.08
CA TRP A 196 7.63 -7.63 -2.07
C TRP A 196 9.00 -6.97 -1.96
N ALA A 197 9.52 -6.56 -3.10
CA ALA A 197 10.67 -5.67 -3.22
C ALA A 197 10.57 -4.88 -4.53
N ASP A 198 11.28 -3.75 -4.60
CA ASP A 198 11.39 -2.98 -5.85
C ASP A 198 12.21 -3.73 -6.93
N GLY A 199 13.00 -4.72 -6.53
CA GLY A 199 13.82 -5.53 -7.42
C GLY A 199 15.03 -4.81 -7.96
N GLN A 200 15.41 -3.67 -7.36
CA GLN A 200 16.57 -2.84 -7.69
C GLN A 200 17.63 -2.97 -6.59
N GLY A 201 18.90 -2.78 -6.94
CA GLY A 201 20.01 -3.03 -6.02
C GLY A 201 20.38 -4.50 -5.92
N GLU A 202 21.08 -4.87 -4.85
CA GLU A 202 21.65 -6.20 -4.67
C GLU A 202 20.72 -7.07 -3.82
N TRP A 203 20.66 -8.37 -4.14
CA TRP A 203 19.91 -9.36 -3.35
C TRP A 203 20.38 -9.41 -1.91
N GLU A 204 21.69 -9.36 -1.70
CA GLU A 204 22.35 -9.45 -0.38
C GLU A 204 21.91 -8.33 0.58
N ASP A 205 21.47 -7.19 0.03
CA ASP A 205 20.97 -6.03 0.79
C ASP A 205 19.42 -6.06 0.98
N GLY A 206 18.73 -7.04 0.41
CA GLY A 206 17.27 -7.10 0.36
C GLY A 206 16.66 -6.09 -0.62
N PHE A 207 17.44 -5.70 -1.66
CA PHE A 207 17.13 -4.65 -2.64
C PHE A 207 17.20 -3.22 -2.06
N ASN A 208 16.74 -2.20 -2.82
CA ASN A 208 16.74 -0.81 -2.36
C ASN A 208 15.50 -0.48 -1.51
N SER A 209 14.35 -1.10 -1.80
CA SER A 209 13.13 -0.93 -1.01
C SER A 209 12.27 -2.20 -1.02
N GLY A 210 11.49 -2.37 0.04
CA GLY A 210 10.59 -3.51 0.15
C GLY A 210 10.59 -4.16 1.53
N ALA A 211 9.82 -5.23 1.66
CA ALA A 211 9.75 -5.96 2.92
C ALA A 211 11.04 -6.70 3.25
N LEU A 212 11.78 -7.20 2.24
CA LEU A 212 13.09 -7.80 2.44
C LEU A 212 14.08 -6.77 2.97
N ARG A 213 14.14 -5.57 2.37
CA ARG A 213 14.98 -4.47 2.85
C ARG A 213 14.68 -4.11 4.30
N LYS A 214 13.40 -3.93 4.64
CA LYS A 214 12.97 -3.67 6.01
C LYS A 214 13.39 -4.77 6.98
N ALA A 215 13.28 -6.03 6.59
CA ALA A 215 13.65 -7.17 7.43
C ALA A 215 15.17 -7.22 7.68
N VAL A 216 15.98 -6.88 6.67
CA VAL A 216 17.44 -6.74 6.82
C VAL A 216 17.77 -5.57 7.75
N ASP A 217 17.20 -4.39 7.54
CA ASP A 217 17.43 -3.20 8.37
C ASP A 217 17.03 -3.44 9.85
N ALA A 218 15.98 -4.22 10.08
CA ALA A 218 15.53 -4.62 11.42
C ALA A 218 16.34 -5.79 12.03
N GLY A 219 17.27 -6.39 11.28
CA GLY A 219 18.05 -7.55 11.71
C GLY A 219 17.23 -8.82 11.91
N LEU A 220 16.10 -8.94 11.23
CA LEU A 220 15.21 -10.10 11.30
C LEU A 220 15.69 -11.26 10.43
N VAL A 221 16.43 -10.97 9.35
CA VAL A 221 16.98 -11.97 8.43
C VAL A 221 18.37 -11.55 7.93
N ASP A 222 19.17 -12.55 7.58
CA ASP A 222 20.36 -12.42 6.75
C ASP A 222 20.00 -12.94 5.34
N MET A 223 20.19 -12.13 4.31
CA MET A 223 19.85 -12.52 2.94
C MET A 223 20.70 -13.68 2.42
N ASN A 224 21.86 -13.97 3.06
CA ASN A 224 22.66 -15.17 2.76
C ASN A 224 21.94 -16.47 3.19
N ASP A 225 20.98 -16.39 4.11
CA ASP A 225 20.17 -17.53 4.56
C ASP A 225 18.94 -17.78 3.66
N LEU A 226 18.71 -16.90 2.69
CA LEU A 226 17.58 -16.95 1.76
C LEU A 226 18.06 -17.09 0.31
N VAL A 227 17.16 -17.60 -0.55
CA VAL A 227 17.35 -17.68 -2.00
C VAL A 227 16.07 -17.26 -2.71
N GLU A 228 16.21 -16.47 -3.77
CA GLU A 228 15.09 -16.15 -4.67
C GLU A 228 14.76 -17.37 -5.52
N ILE A 229 13.50 -17.77 -5.54
CA ILE A 229 12.99 -18.93 -6.30
C ILE A 229 12.00 -18.56 -7.37
N TRP A 230 11.45 -17.34 -7.33
CA TRP A 230 10.48 -16.84 -8.30
C TRP A 230 10.36 -15.31 -8.21
N ARG A 231 10.00 -14.69 -9.34
CA ARG A 231 9.70 -13.25 -9.41
C ARG A 231 8.55 -13.02 -10.37
N SER A 232 7.61 -12.15 -9.97
CA SER A 232 6.52 -11.73 -10.85
C SER A 232 6.97 -10.81 -11.98
N ALA A 233 6.12 -10.62 -12.97
CA ALA A 233 6.17 -9.44 -13.81
C ALA A 233 6.07 -8.15 -12.93
N PRO A 234 6.46 -6.97 -13.46
CA PRO A 234 6.30 -5.71 -12.74
C PRO A 234 4.84 -5.46 -12.33
N ILE A 235 4.63 -5.14 -11.08
CA ILE A 235 3.34 -4.82 -10.46
C ILE A 235 3.27 -3.29 -10.28
N PRO A 236 2.17 -2.60 -10.61
CA PRO A 236 2.06 -1.17 -10.33
C PRO A 236 2.17 -0.90 -8.83
N GLU A 237 2.98 0.10 -8.45
CA GLU A 237 3.08 0.57 -7.07
C GLU A 237 1.70 0.96 -6.52
N GLY A 238 1.51 0.72 -5.24
CA GLY A 238 0.26 1.03 -4.58
C GLY A 238 0.06 2.53 -4.35
N PRO A 239 -1.18 3.05 -4.44
CA PRO A 239 -1.44 4.46 -4.29
C PRO A 239 -1.46 4.94 -2.84
N VAL A 240 -1.04 6.18 -2.63
CA VAL A 240 -1.56 7.01 -1.55
C VAL A 240 -2.99 7.38 -1.92
N VAL A 241 -3.93 7.11 -1.03
CA VAL A 241 -5.35 7.44 -1.22
C VAL A 241 -5.83 8.43 -0.18
N LEU A 242 -6.71 9.33 -0.59
CA LEU A 242 -7.46 10.22 0.28
C LEU A 242 -8.95 9.89 0.18
N ARG A 243 -9.69 10.01 1.28
CA ARG A 243 -11.13 9.89 1.24
C ARG A 243 -11.73 10.96 0.35
N GLN A 244 -12.66 10.58 -0.54
CA GLN A 244 -13.13 11.45 -1.61
C GLN A 244 -13.95 12.65 -1.10
N ASP A 245 -14.67 12.48 0.01
CA ASP A 245 -15.51 13.52 0.61
C ASP A 245 -14.76 14.54 1.50
N LEU A 246 -13.42 14.43 1.61
CA LEU A 246 -12.61 15.43 2.29
C LEU A 246 -12.71 16.80 1.60
N PRO A 247 -12.63 17.91 2.36
CA PRO A 247 -12.55 19.24 1.78
C PRO A 247 -11.38 19.37 0.79
N ALA A 248 -11.62 20.00 -0.36
CA ALA A 248 -10.61 20.12 -1.42
C ALA A 248 -9.29 20.73 -0.92
N GLY A 249 -9.36 21.77 -0.07
CA GLY A 249 -8.16 22.39 0.51
C GLY A 249 -7.37 21.47 1.42
N VAL A 250 -8.01 20.53 2.12
CA VAL A 250 -7.32 19.50 2.92
C VAL A 250 -6.61 18.53 2.01
N LYS A 251 -7.28 18.07 0.94
CA LYS A 251 -6.66 17.15 -0.04
C LYS A 251 -5.44 17.78 -0.72
N GLU A 252 -5.57 19.03 -1.18
CA GLU A 252 -4.46 19.78 -1.79
C GLU A 252 -3.26 19.92 -0.85
N GLN A 253 -3.50 20.23 0.43
CA GLN A 253 -2.45 20.34 1.44
C GLN A 253 -1.77 18.99 1.71
N MET A 254 -2.53 17.90 1.81
CA MET A 254 -1.97 16.56 2.05
C MET A 254 -1.18 16.04 0.84
N ILE A 255 -1.66 16.29 -0.38
CA ILE A 255 -0.92 15.96 -1.61
C ILE A 255 0.41 16.71 -1.63
N ALA A 256 0.39 18.03 -1.39
CA ALA A 256 1.61 18.83 -1.36
C ALA A 256 2.60 18.43 -0.26
N LEU A 257 2.09 18.03 0.92
CA LEU A 257 2.92 17.54 2.01
C LEU A 257 3.66 16.25 1.61
N VAL A 258 2.94 15.24 1.11
CA VAL A 258 3.53 13.95 0.77
C VAL A 258 4.47 14.07 -0.42
N ASP A 259 4.10 14.84 -1.44
CA ASP A 259 4.92 15.14 -2.62
C ASP A 259 6.24 15.81 -2.24
N GLY A 260 6.19 16.79 -1.35
CA GLY A 260 7.37 17.52 -0.88
C GLY A 260 8.22 16.79 0.18
N LEU A 261 7.76 15.65 0.70
CA LEU A 261 8.40 15.00 1.84
C LEU A 261 9.83 14.55 1.56
N HIS A 262 10.09 14.04 0.36
CA HIS A 262 11.40 13.55 -0.06
C HIS A 262 12.49 14.67 -0.03
N GLU A 263 12.12 15.89 -0.39
CA GLU A 263 13.04 17.05 -0.38
C GLU A 263 13.16 17.65 1.02
N ALA A 264 12.06 17.67 1.79
CA ALA A 264 12.00 18.33 3.09
C ALA A 264 12.60 17.49 4.22
N ASP A 265 12.35 16.18 4.20
CA ASP A 265 12.81 15.21 5.22
C ASP A 265 13.00 13.82 4.58
N PRO A 266 14.18 13.56 3.97
CA PRO A 266 14.47 12.28 3.31
C PRO A 266 14.33 11.06 4.25
N ASP A 267 14.67 11.19 5.53
CA ASP A 267 14.56 10.09 6.50
C ASP A 267 13.10 9.75 6.77
N CYS A 268 12.23 10.74 6.87
CA CYS A 268 10.80 10.54 6.97
C CYS A 268 10.24 9.89 5.70
N ALA A 269 10.62 10.40 4.53
CA ALA A 269 10.21 9.83 3.25
C ALA A 269 10.64 8.36 3.12
N TYR A 270 11.87 8.02 3.52
CA TYR A 270 12.39 6.65 3.58
C TYR A 270 11.52 5.74 4.46
N GLY A 271 11.18 6.19 5.67
CA GLY A 271 10.36 5.43 6.61
C GLY A 271 8.95 5.17 6.07
N VAL A 272 8.32 6.21 5.51
CA VAL A 272 6.95 6.15 4.95
C VAL A 272 6.91 5.29 3.68
N ALA A 273 7.91 5.43 2.78
CA ALA A 273 7.99 4.74 1.50
C ALA A 273 8.56 3.31 1.59
N ALA A 274 8.98 2.87 2.77
CA ALA A 274 9.62 1.57 2.99
C ALA A 274 10.94 1.39 2.22
N GLY A 275 11.75 2.44 2.15
CA GLY A 275 13.06 2.44 1.53
C GLY A 275 13.29 3.68 0.64
N GLU A 276 14.42 3.68 -0.06
CA GLU A 276 14.81 4.79 -0.93
C GLU A 276 13.85 4.97 -2.11
N SER A 277 13.64 6.23 -2.49
CA SER A 277 12.78 6.62 -3.62
C SER A 277 13.21 7.98 -4.18
N LEU A 278 12.72 8.33 -5.37
CA LEU A 278 12.87 9.68 -5.94
C LEU A 278 11.75 10.65 -5.52
N GLY A 279 10.85 10.22 -4.63
CA GLY A 279 9.67 10.97 -4.22
C GLY A 279 8.38 10.37 -4.73
N PHE A 280 7.42 11.23 -5.06
CA PHE A 280 6.07 10.83 -5.46
C PHE A 280 5.63 11.58 -6.72
N ASP A 281 4.77 10.94 -7.52
CA ASP A 281 4.10 11.53 -8.67
C ASP A 281 2.57 11.40 -8.55
N PRO A 282 1.80 12.32 -9.15
CA PRO A 282 0.35 12.18 -9.25
C PRO A 282 -0.07 10.91 -9.97
N ILE A 283 -1.09 10.23 -9.45
CA ILE A 283 -1.65 9.00 -10.03
C ILE A 283 -3.18 9.08 -10.06
N THR A 284 -3.78 8.33 -10.96
CA THR A 284 -5.24 8.22 -11.07
C THR A 284 -5.68 6.75 -11.09
N HIS A 285 -7.00 6.53 -10.98
CA HIS A 285 -7.62 5.21 -11.08
C HIS A 285 -7.18 4.41 -12.32
N ASP A 286 -6.91 5.08 -13.44
CA ASP A 286 -6.58 4.44 -14.72
C ASP A 286 -5.36 3.51 -14.62
N ALA A 287 -4.42 3.80 -13.72
CA ALA A 287 -3.25 2.97 -13.47
C ALA A 287 -3.59 1.61 -12.82
N TYR A 288 -4.78 1.48 -12.23
CA TYR A 288 -5.18 0.32 -11.43
C TYR A 288 -6.29 -0.52 -12.07
N VAL A 289 -6.80 -0.16 -13.25
CA VAL A 289 -7.90 -0.87 -13.93
C VAL A 289 -7.62 -2.37 -14.11
N SER A 290 -6.39 -2.73 -14.46
CA SER A 290 -5.99 -4.14 -14.62
C SER A 290 -6.01 -4.92 -13.30
N ILE A 291 -5.61 -4.29 -12.20
CA ILE A 291 -5.62 -4.91 -10.86
C ILE A 291 -7.06 -5.03 -10.35
N VAL A 292 -7.92 -4.03 -10.59
CA VAL A 292 -9.35 -4.10 -10.28
C VAL A 292 -10.00 -5.28 -11.00
N ALA A 293 -9.77 -5.41 -12.31
CA ALA A 293 -10.30 -6.53 -13.10
C ALA A 293 -9.76 -7.89 -12.63
N ALA A 294 -8.46 -7.98 -12.32
CA ALA A 294 -7.85 -9.21 -11.80
C ALA A 294 -8.45 -9.63 -10.46
N ARG A 295 -8.68 -8.67 -9.55
CA ARG A 295 -9.29 -8.94 -8.25
C ARG A 295 -10.76 -9.33 -8.38
N GLU A 296 -11.53 -8.67 -9.23
CA GLU A 296 -12.92 -9.00 -9.50
C GLU A 296 -13.04 -10.43 -10.05
N ALA A 297 -12.20 -10.80 -11.02
CA ALA A 297 -12.18 -12.15 -11.59
C ALA A 297 -11.83 -13.23 -10.56
N LYS A 298 -11.00 -12.91 -9.55
CA LYS A 298 -10.62 -13.84 -8.48
C LYS A 298 -11.71 -13.99 -7.41
N SER A 299 -12.62 -13.02 -7.28
CA SER A 299 -13.71 -13.03 -6.29
C SER A 299 -14.97 -13.75 -6.80
N ASN A 300 -15.06 -14.04 -8.10
CA ASN A 300 -16.15 -14.77 -8.76
C ASN A 300 -15.82 -16.26 -8.94
#